data_432d60302d21b8a91edda80edaaf0afe
#
_entry.id   432d60302d21b8a91edda80edaaf0afe
#
_cell.length_a   1.000
_cell.length_b   1.000
_cell.length_c   1.000
_cell.angle_alpha   90.00
_cell.angle_beta   90.00
_cell.angle_gamma   90.00
#
_symmetry.space_group_name_H-M   'P 1'
#
loop_
_entity.id
_entity.type
_entity.pdbx_description
1 polymer ?
#
loop_
_entity_poly.entity_id
_entity_poly.type
_entity_poly.pdbx_seq_one_letter_code
_entity_poly.pdbx_strand_id
1 'polypeptide(L)'
;MGQPANLKKQTRQRMERTGESYTTARKNILAGKPESPRAARAAAARDYAKEAREKAKAQEQKGKNAPAASPADELPEYPAPKDVIQYDAALWHRVLVQAGVTNKHTGEPLSQALLAGLAGGIGFMAFTHEGGEETAVTLVTRHNPEPYTQNLLARCGATVTERTTGSAERAVEYMDAALDAGRTVVVRVAISALPWIDGNTVDEAETLDLVVVGEHKKDLMVDDGSGALNLISPKELAIARAMRKKEKHWQAWIPSSRSPKAETLAANAVEAIGETTARLLGTSELSGVPVHFAKNFGITGMRTLATRLRDNESKTGWSQIFASQQALANGLDQLAGFFSDTRFSGEGALRGLYAEFLSEAAELPGLAALAAHVDAYQQLTTQWDAFADLIDPETEFAKRAEHFAVLADAIERIADSEEQAATSLAVTAKKLASKAAK
;
A
#
# COMPACT_ATOMS: atom_id res chain seq x y z
N MET A 1 -20.05 -26.27 -46.79
CA MET A 1 -18.65 -25.86 -46.59
C MET A 1 -18.58 -24.35 -46.30
N GLY A 2 -18.93 -23.93 -45.07
CA GLY A 2 -18.97 -22.50 -44.70
C GLY A 2 -18.29 -22.15 -43.35
N GLN A 3 -17.53 -23.09 -42.75
CA GLN A 3 -17.00 -22.94 -41.39
C GLN A 3 -15.63 -22.21 -41.21
N PRO A 4 -14.65 -22.22 -42.15
CA PRO A 4 -13.33 -21.68 -41.87
C PRO A 4 -13.28 -20.15 -41.76
N ALA A 5 -14.09 -19.44 -42.53
CA ALA A 5 -14.06 -17.96 -42.55
C ALA A 5 -14.71 -17.35 -41.29
N ASN A 6 -15.76 -17.99 -40.77
CA ASN A 6 -16.46 -17.54 -39.57
C ASN A 6 -15.59 -17.76 -38.32
N LEU A 7 -14.94 -18.92 -38.19
CA LEU A 7 -14.03 -19.20 -37.07
C LEU A 7 -12.86 -18.25 -37.02
N LYS A 8 -12.27 -17.91 -38.19
CA LYS A 8 -11.18 -16.96 -38.27
C LYS A 8 -11.61 -15.54 -37.86
N LYS A 9 -12.82 -15.11 -38.22
CA LYS A 9 -13.42 -13.85 -37.81
C LYS A 9 -13.68 -13.82 -36.31
N GLN A 10 -14.30 -14.87 -35.78
CA GLN A 10 -14.56 -15.01 -34.33
C GLN A 10 -13.26 -15.05 -33.51
N THR A 11 -12.22 -15.75 -33.99
CA THR A 11 -10.92 -15.79 -33.35
C THR A 11 -10.28 -14.40 -33.25
N ARG A 12 -10.31 -13.62 -34.35
CA ARG A 12 -9.78 -12.26 -34.35
C ARG A 12 -10.58 -11.34 -33.41
N GLN A 13 -11.91 -11.43 -33.42
CA GLN A 13 -12.76 -10.67 -32.51
C GLN A 13 -12.50 -11.01 -31.03
N ARG A 14 -12.29 -12.31 -30.74
CA ARG A 14 -11.92 -12.72 -29.39
C ARG A 14 -10.53 -12.20 -29.00
N MET A 15 -9.53 -12.26 -29.87
CA MET A 15 -8.22 -11.66 -29.65
C MET A 15 -8.29 -10.16 -29.34
N GLU A 16 -9.07 -9.41 -30.12
CA GLU A 16 -9.28 -7.98 -29.90
C GLU A 16 -9.92 -7.69 -28.53
N ARG A 17 -10.88 -8.50 -28.09
CA ARG A 17 -11.57 -8.32 -26.82
C ARG A 17 -10.79 -8.81 -25.61
N THR A 18 -10.01 -9.88 -25.76
CA THR A 18 -9.40 -10.56 -24.61
C THR A 18 -7.90 -10.38 -24.53
N GLY A 19 -7.24 -9.95 -25.61
CA GLY A 19 -5.79 -9.90 -25.70
C GLY A 19 -5.10 -11.27 -25.82
N GLU A 20 -5.87 -12.35 -25.94
CA GLU A 20 -5.34 -13.70 -26.15
C GLU A 20 -4.58 -13.81 -27.48
N SER A 21 -3.55 -14.67 -27.54
CA SER A 21 -2.89 -15.00 -28.81
C SER A 21 -3.87 -15.70 -29.75
N TYR A 22 -3.62 -15.66 -31.08
CA TYR A 22 -4.49 -16.29 -32.07
C TYR A 22 -4.71 -17.79 -31.78
N THR A 23 -3.67 -18.50 -31.40
CA THR A 23 -3.73 -19.93 -31.07
C THR A 23 -4.55 -20.20 -29.83
N THR A 24 -4.39 -19.37 -28.79
CA THR A 24 -5.16 -19.46 -27.52
C THR A 24 -6.62 -19.12 -27.75
N ALA A 25 -6.91 -18.01 -28.42
CA ALA A 25 -8.27 -17.59 -28.75
C ALA A 25 -9.02 -18.64 -29.58
N ARG A 26 -8.37 -19.21 -30.58
CA ARG A 26 -8.92 -20.28 -31.41
C ARG A 26 -9.19 -21.56 -30.62
N LYS A 27 -8.26 -21.97 -29.75
CA LYS A 27 -8.44 -23.13 -28.86
C LYS A 27 -9.61 -22.93 -27.92
N ASN A 28 -9.74 -21.77 -27.33
CA ASN A 28 -10.79 -21.44 -26.36
C ASN A 28 -12.18 -21.33 -27.04
N ILE A 29 -12.27 -20.81 -28.26
CA ILE A 29 -13.54 -20.82 -29.05
C ILE A 29 -13.96 -22.25 -29.37
N LEU A 30 -13.04 -23.08 -29.86
CA LEU A 30 -13.32 -24.46 -30.19
C LEU A 30 -13.72 -25.31 -28.97
N ALA A 31 -13.18 -24.96 -27.79
CA ALA A 31 -13.50 -25.58 -26.50
C ALA A 31 -14.77 -25.01 -25.85
N GLY A 32 -15.45 -24.04 -26.45
CA GLY A 32 -16.63 -23.38 -25.87
C GLY A 32 -16.36 -22.63 -24.56
N LYS A 33 -15.10 -22.31 -24.28
CA LYS A 33 -14.73 -21.62 -23.03
C LYS A 33 -15.20 -20.17 -23.06
N PRO A 34 -15.90 -19.68 -22.01
CA PRO A 34 -16.28 -18.28 -21.91
C PRO A 34 -15.03 -17.38 -21.87
N GLU A 35 -15.19 -16.11 -22.22
CA GLU A 35 -14.14 -15.10 -22.03
C GLU A 35 -13.92 -14.93 -20.53
N SER A 36 -12.65 -14.93 -20.10
CA SER A 36 -12.37 -14.69 -18.69
C SER A 36 -12.83 -13.29 -18.28
N PRO A 37 -13.37 -13.08 -17.07
CA PRO A 37 -13.73 -11.75 -16.60
C PRO A 37 -12.57 -10.73 -16.69
N ARG A 38 -11.34 -11.20 -16.53
CA ARG A 38 -10.10 -10.43 -16.68
C ARG A 38 -9.92 -9.91 -18.11
N ALA A 39 -10.04 -10.80 -19.09
CA ALA A 39 -9.87 -10.46 -20.49
C ALA A 39 -10.95 -9.49 -20.97
N ALA A 40 -12.20 -9.66 -20.55
CA ALA A 40 -13.30 -8.74 -20.85
C ALA A 40 -13.09 -7.35 -20.21
N ARG A 41 -12.57 -7.29 -18.98
CA ARG A 41 -12.24 -6.02 -18.30
C ARG A 41 -11.05 -5.30 -18.95
N ALA A 42 -10.00 -6.04 -19.32
CA ALA A 42 -8.85 -5.47 -20.02
C ALA A 42 -9.23 -4.93 -21.41
N ALA A 43 -10.14 -5.57 -22.11
CA ALA A 43 -10.65 -5.09 -23.39
C ALA A 43 -11.48 -3.80 -23.21
N ALA A 44 -12.39 -3.77 -22.24
CA ALA A 44 -13.19 -2.58 -21.94
C ALA A 44 -12.30 -1.38 -21.53
N ALA A 45 -11.24 -1.64 -20.76
CA ALA A 45 -10.25 -0.61 -20.40
C ALA A 45 -9.47 -0.08 -21.61
N ARG A 46 -9.14 -0.95 -22.58
CA ARG A 46 -8.45 -0.54 -23.83
C ARG A 46 -9.35 0.32 -24.71
N ASP A 47 -10.61 -0.05 -24.86
CA ASP A 47 -11.57 0.71 -25.67
C ASP A 47 -11.82 2.09 -25.05
N TYR A 48 -11.99 2.14 -23.74
CA TYR A 48 -12.15 3.37 -22.98
C TYR A 48 -10.92 4.30 -23.09
N ALA A 49 -9.72 3.75 -22.94
CA ALA A 49 -8.46 4.50 -23.11
C ALA A 49 -8.27 5.00 -24.55
N LYS A 50 -8.76 4.27 -25.55
CA LYS A 50 -8.71 4.70 -26.94
C LYS A 50 -9.62 5.90 -27.21
N GLU A 51 -10.85 5.87 -26.70
CA GLU A 51 -11.79 7.00 -26.80
C GLU A 51 -11.27 8.25 -26.07
N ALA A 52 -10.71 8.10 -24.87
CA ALA A 52 -10.11 9.18 -24.11
C ALA A 52 -8.98 9.88 -24.90
N ARG A 53 -8.12 9.08 -25.54
CA ARG A 53 -7.01 9.60 -26.34
C ARG A 53 -7.47 10.33 -27.62
N GLU A 54 -8.53 9.86 -28.27
CA GLU A 54 -9.09 10.54 -29.46
C GLU A 54 -9.70 11.89 -29.08
N LYS A 55 -10.36 11.98 -27.93
CA LYS A 55 -10.91 13.23 -27.40
C LYS A 55 -9.84 14.21 -26.90
N ALA A 56 -8.81 13.71 -26.21
CA ALA A 56 -7.66 14.53 -25.78
C ALA A 56 -6.96 15.19 -26.98
N LYS A 57 -6.71 14.45 -28.08
CA LYS A 57 -6.15 15.02 -29.31
C LYS A 57 -7.03 16.09 -29.96
N ALA A 58 -8.36 15.97 -29.84
CA ALA A 58 -9.29 16.97 -30.34
C ALA A 58 -9.29 18.26 -29.51
N GLN A 59 -8.97 18.18 -28.21
CA GLN A 59 -8.87 19.32 -27.30
C GLN A 59 -7.51 20.03 -27.39
N GLU A 60 -6.42 19.30 -27.64
CA GLU A 60 -5.09 19.87 -27.87
C GLU A 60 -5.07 20.89 -29.04
N GLN A 61 -5.95 20.69 -30.03
CA GLN A 61 -6.17 21.64 -31.11
C GLN A 61 -6.97 22.89 -30.69
N LYS A 62 -7.71 22.85 -29.57
CA LYS A 62 -8.50 23.98 -29.06
C LYS A 62 -7.77 24.81 -27.99
N GLY A 63 -6.69 24.30 -27.38
CA GLY A 63 -6.03 24.86 -26.19
C GLY A 63 -4.96 25.93 -26.45
N LYS A 64 -4.80 26.44 -27.68
CA LYS A 64 -3.75 27.45 -28.00
C LYS A 64 -3.99 28.86 -27.48
N ASN A 65 -4.99 29.08 -26.64
CA ASN A 65 -5.30 30.40 -26.06
C ASN A 65 -5.59 30.31 -24.55
N ALA A 66 -4.69 29.76 -23.75
CA ALA A 66 -4.74 29.89 -22.29
C ALA A 66 -3.83 31.05 -21.84
N PRO A 67 -4.23 31.88 -20.84
CA PRO A 67 -3.38 32.94 -20.32
C PRO A 67 -2.13 32.39 -19.67
N ALA A 68 -0.98 33.06 -19.90
CA ALA A 68 0.30 32.72 -19.33
C ALA A 68 0.21 32.63 -17.80
N ALA A 69 0.59 31.48 -17.24
CA ALA A 69 0.76 31.32 -15.81
C ALA A 69 1.87 32.26 -15.31
N SER A 70 1.68 32.81 -14.11
CA SER A 70 2.74 33.52 -13.39
C SER A 70 3.97 32.63 -13.26
N PRO A 71 5.21 33.18 -13.25
CA PRO A 71 6.40 32.38 -13.06
C PRO A 71 6.22 31.54 -11.79
N ALA A 72 6.20 30.22 -11.94
CA ALA A 72 6.22 29.32 -10.81
C ALA A 72 7.54 29.56 -10.05
N ASP A 73 7.45 29.75 -8.73
CA ASP A 73 8.62 29.62 -7.88
C ASP A 73 9.30 28.30 -8.26
N GLU A 74 10.63 28.32 -8.45
CA GLU A 74 11.40 27.17 -8.89
C GLU A 74 11.21 26.04 -7.85
N LEU A 75 10.43 25.01 -8.20
CA LEU A 75 10.13 23.91 -7.27
C LEU A 75 11.35 23.00 -7.14
N PRO A 76 11.57 22.42 -5.95
CA PRO A 76 12.61 21.41 -5.77
C PRO A 76 12.48 20.27 -6.76
N GLU A 77 13.61 19.70 -7.18
CA GLU A 77 13.64 18.48 -7.97
C GLU A 77 13.01 17.32 -7.22
N TYR A 78 12.34 16.42 -7.92
CA TYR A 78 11.79 15.21 -7.32
C TYR A 78 12.92 14.32 -6.78
N PRO A 79 12.92 13.95 -5.49
CA PRO A 79 13.99 13.15 -4.90
C PRO A 79 14.12 11.78 -5.58
N ALA A 80 15.35 11.28 -5.68
CA ALA A 80 15.59 9.92 -6.16
C ALA A 80 14.81 8.91 -5.30
N PRO A 81 14.13 7.92 -5.90
CA PRO A 81 13.32 6.93 -5.19
C PRO A 81 14.20 5.87 -4.52
N LYS A 82 15.00 6.29 -3.53
CA LYS A 82 15.88 5.44 -2.72
C LYS A 82 15.33 5.29 -1.30
N ASP A 83 15.89 4.36 -0.56
CA ASP A 83 15.68 4.20 0.87
C ASP A 83 14.18 4.10 1.24
N VAL A 84 13.48 3.19 0.58
CA VAL A 84 12.06 2.91 0.84
C VAL A 84 11.96 2.02 2.09
N ILE A 85 11.62 2.61 3.24
CA ILE A 85 11.41 1.87 4.49
C ILE A 85 9.96 1.40 4.59
N GLN A 86 9.01 2.30 4.32
CA GLN A 86 7.60 2.00 4.22
C GLN A 86 7.06 2.68 2.96
N TYR A 87 6.38 1.90 2.13
CA TYR A 87 5.98 2.28 0.77
C TYR A 87 5.24 3.62 0.68
N ASP A 88 4.09 3.75 1.36
CA ASP A 88 3.26 4.95 1.26
C ASP A 88 3.97 6.18 1.85
N ALA A 89 4.64 6.02 3.00
CA ALA A 89 5.36 7.11 3.65
C ALA A 89 6.54 7.60 2.82
N ALA A 90 7.29 6.69 2.19
CA ALA A 90 8.39 7.03 1.29
C ALA A 90 7.90 7.80 0.06
N LEU A 91 6.78 7.38 -0.52
CA LEU A 91 6.17 7.98 -1.68
C LEU A 91 5.70 9.41 -1.38
N TRP A 92 4.94 9.58 -0.29
CA TRP A 92 4.46 10.90 0.13
C TRP A 92 5.57 11.81 0.66
N HIS A 93 6.63 11.26 1.28
CA HIS A 93 7.82 12.02 1.62
C HIS A 93 8.38 12.73 0.39
N ARG A 94 8.61 12.01 -0.71
CA ARG A 94 9.16 12.58 -1.95
C ARG A 94 8.24 13.61 -2.60
N VAL A 95 6.92 13.36 -2.59
CA VAL A 95 5.93 14.33 -3.08
C VAL A 95 5.94 15.61 -2.27
N LEU A 96 6.05 15.53 -0.95
CA LEU A 96 6.11 16.69 -0.05
C LEU A 96 7.43 17.45 -0.20
N VAL A 97 8.55 16.74 -0.36
CA VAL A 97 9.88 17.38 -0.62
C VAL A 97 9.82 18.14 -1.95
N GLN A 98 9.33 17.52 -3.03
CA GLN A 98 9.19 18.18 -4.33
C GLN A 98 8.27 19.41 -4.26
N ALA A 99 7.25 19.37 -3.41
CA ALA A 99 6.38 20.51 -3.19
C ALA A 99 6.98 21.61 -2.29
N GLY A 100 8.17 21.39 -1.73
CA GLY A 100 8.85 22.35 -0.83
C GLY A 100 8.24 22.41 0.58
N VAL A 101 7.54 21.33 1.01
CA VAL A 101 6.94 21.25 2.35
C VAL A 101 7.97 20.77 3.37
N THR A 102 8.12 21.50 4.46
CA THR A 102 9.08 21.19 5.55
C THR A 102 8.37 21.14 6.90
N ASN A 103 8.99 20.50 7.87
CA ASN A 103 8.62 20.63 9.27
C ASN A 103 9.08 22.00 9.78
N LYS A 104 8.16 22.89 10.15
CA LYS A 104 8.51 24.23 10.63
C LYS A 104 9.32 24.26 11.93
N HIS A 105 9.31 23.16 12.68
CA HIS A 105 10.06 23.07 13.92
C HIS A 105 11.56 22.85 13.66
N THR A 106 11.89 21.98 12.69
CA THR A 106 13.27 21.63 12.36
C THR A 106 13.81 22.34 11.12
N GLY A 107 12.95 22.81 10.23
CA GLY A 107 13.31 23.30 8.88
C GLY A 107 13.53 22.18 7.85
N GLU A 108 13.59 20.94 8.28
CA GLU A 108 13.86 19.76 7.45
C GLU A 108 12.57 19.23 6.78
N PRO A 109 12.67 18.40 5.72
CA PRO A 109 11.53 17.68 5.20
C PRO A 109 10.81 16.83 6.26
N LEU A 110 9.51 16.57 6.06
CA LEU A 110 8.79 15.59 6.87
C LEU A 110 9.35 14.20 6.56
N SER A 111 9.94 13.51 7.53
CA SER A 111 10.58 12.21 7.36
C SER A 111 9.58 11.09 7.04
N GLN A 112 10.07 9.97 6.51
CA GLN A 112 9.25 8.76 6.36
C GLN A 112 8.71 8.27 7.70
N ALA A 113 9.51 8.34 8.76
CA ALA A 113 9.12 7.94 10.11
C ALA A 113 7.95 8.79 10.63
N LEU A 114 8.07 10.12 10.53
CA LEU A 114 7.00 11.02 10.94
C LEU A 114 5.72 10.76 10.14
N LEU A 115 5.81 10.64 8.82
CA LEU A 115 4.65 10.39 7.95
C LEU A 115 4.00 9.03 8.24
N ALA A 116 4.79 7.97 8.41
CA ALA A 116 4.29 6.65 8.76
C ALA A 116 3.57 6.65 10.11
N GLY A 117 4.15 7.30 11.12
CA GLY A 117 3.53 7.43 12.43
C GLY A 117 2.22 8.20 12.41
N LEU A 118 2.16 9.33 11.68
CA LEU A 118 0.94 10.12 11.48
C LEU A 118 -0.15 9.33 10.74
N ALA A 119 0.21 8.42 9.83
CA ALA A 119 -0.72 7.54 9.15
C ALA A 119 -1.40 6.50 10.08
N GLY A 120 -0.87 6.30 11.27
CA GLY A 120 -1.28 5.29 12.23
C GLY A 120 -0.18 4.26 12.53
N GLY A 121 0.99 4.41 11.91
CA GLY A 121 2.22 3.67 12.18
C GLY A 121 2.07 2.16 11.98
N ILE A 122 2.08 1.45 13.08
CA ILE A 122 2.14 0.00 13.17
C ILE A 122 0.77 -0.64 13.49
N GLY A 123 0.64 -1.92 13.20
CA GLY A 123 -0.51 -2.74 13.50
C GLY A 123 -0.13 -4.21 13.52
N PHE A 124 -1.12 -5.06 13.41
CA PHE A 124 -0.96 -6.49 13.12
C PHE A 124 -2.24 -7.03 12.52
N MET A 125 -2.11 -7.82 11.49
CA MET A 125 -3.19 -8.60 10.90
C MET A 125 -2.61 -9.89 10.32
N ALA A 126 -3.21 -11.04 10.62
CA ALA A 126 -2.82 -12.31 10.01
C ALA A 126 -4.04 -13.12 9.58
N PHE A 127 -4.00 -13.59 8.33
CA PHE A 127 -4.99 -14.48 7.76
C PHE A 127 -4.33 -15.66 7.06
N THR A 128 -5.00 -16.78 7.09
CA THR A 128 -4.76 -17.92 6.20
C THR A 128 -6.03 -18.15 5.41
N HIS A 129 -5.91 -18.24 4.12
CA HIS A 129 -7.03 -18.46 3.21
C HIS A 129 -6.87 -19.82 2.54
N GLU A 130 -7.89 -20.67 2.67
CA GLU A 130 -8.07 -21.82 1.81
C GLU A 130 -8.90 -21.35 0.61
N GLY A 131 -8.28 -21.18 -0.54
CA GLY A 131 -8.96 -20.68 -1.73
C GLY A 131 -8.48 -21.36 -2.99
N GLY A 132 -9.28 -22.27 -3.57
CA GLY A 132 -8.91 -22.98 -4.78
C GLY A 132 -7.87 -24.07 -4.56
N GLU A 133 -6.86 -24.13 -5.42
CA GLU A 133 -5.80 -25.16 -5.36
C GLU A 133 -4.62 -24.74 -4.45
N GLU A 134 -4.61 -23.52 -3.91
CA GLU A 134 -3.49 -22.98 -3.13
C GLU A 134 -3.97 -22.33 -1.82
N THR A 135 -3.25 -22.62 -0.75
CA THR A 135 -3.39 -21.94 0.54
C THR A 135 -2.55 -20.67 0.52
N ALA A 136 -3.13 -19.55 0.91
CA ALA A 136 -2.43 -18.28 1.00
C ALA A 136 -2.31 -17.81 2.45
N VAL A 137 -1.15 -17.25 2.80
CA VAL A 137 -0.90 -16.53 4.04
C VAL A 137 -0.92 -15.03 3.73
N THR A 138 -1.51 -14.26 4.62
CA THR A 138 -1.41 -12.79 4.60
C THR A 138 -0.98 -12.33 5.99
N LEU A 139 0.09 -11.55 6.05
CA LEU A 139 0.56 -10.92 7.27
C LEU A 139 0.84 -9.44 6.98
N VAL A 140 0.28 -8.55 7.80
CA VAL A 140 0.46 -7.11 7.69
C VAL A 140 0.78 -6.54 9.06
N THR A 141 1.88 -5.81 9.17
CA THR A 141 2.33 -5.23 10.45
C THR A 141 2.27 -3.70 10.48
N ARG A 142 1.96 -3.06 9.36
CA ARG A 142 1.57 -1.65 9.33
C ARG A 142 0.13 -1.46 9.82
N HIS A 143 -0.24 -0.21 10.06
CA HIS A 143 -1.63 0.15 10.33
C HIS A 143 -2.57 -0.36 9.22
N ASN A 144 -3.52 -1.21 9.58
CA ASN A 144 -4.47 -1.86 8.68
C ASN A 144 -5.75 -2.24 9.48
N PRO A 145 -6.94 -2.28 8.90
CA PRO A 145 -7.27 -1.86 7.55
C PRO A 145 -7.29 -0.33 7.41
N GLU A 146 -7.49 0.11 6.17
CA GLU A 146 -7.68 1.53 5.85
C GLU A 146 -8.37 2.33 6.99
N PRO A 147 -8.04 3.64 7.15
CA PRO A 147 -7.55 4.54 6.09
C PRO A 147 -6.10 5.03 6.28
N TYR A 148 -5.09 4.27 5.91
CA TYR A 148 -3.68 4.66 6.10
C TYR A 148 -3.31 5.94 5.35
N THR A 149 -3.47 5.96 4.02
CA THR A 149 -3.14 7.12 3.17
C THR A 149 -3.98 8.34 3.54
N GLN A 150 -5.26 8.17 3.80
CA GLN A 150 -6.16 9.26 4.22
C GLN A 150 -5.73 9.86 5.56
N ASN A 151 -5.34 9.03 6.53
CA ASN A 151 -4.79 9.50 7.80
C ASN A 151 -3.49 10.29 7.60
N LEU A 152 -2.57 9.77 6.76
CA LEU A 152 -1.34 10.46 6.41
C LEU A 152 -1.64 11.85 5.86
N LEU A 153 -2.50 11.93 4.84
CA LEU A 153 -2.85 13.18 4.18
C LEU A 153 -3.55 14.17 5.13
N ALA A 154 -4.46 13.69 5.96
CA ALA A 154 -5.16 14.53 6.92
C ALA A 154 -4.23 15.07 8.02
N ARG A 155 -3.26 14.25 8.47
CA ARG A 155 -2.41 14.55 9.63
C ARG A 155 -1.03 15.12 9.29
N CYS A 156 -0.54 15.00 8.06
CA CYS A 156 0.73 15.62 7.69
C CYS A 156 0.71 17.16 7.74
N GLY A 157 -0.48 17.77 7.86
CA GLY A 157 -0.67 19.21 7.99
C GLY A 157 -0.33 20.02 6.73
N ALA A 158 0.01 19.37 5.63
CA ALA A 158 0.14 19.99 4.33
C ALA A 158 -1.23 20.21 3.67
N THR A 159 -1.30 21.18 2.78
CA THR A 159 -2.51 21.32 1.94
C THR A 159 -2.48 20.26 0.85
N VAL A 160 -3.50 19.42 0.78
CA VAL A 160 -3.65 18.37 -0.24
C VAL A 160 -4.83 18.69 -1.12
N THR A 161 -4.68 18.55 -2.42
CA THR A 161 -5.80 18.58 -3.36
C THR A 161 -6.08 17.17 -3.82
N GLU A 162 -7.26 16.67 -3.48
CA GLU A 162 -7.75 15.38 -3.96
C GLU A 162 -8.83 15.57 -5.02
N ARG A 163 -8.84 14.72 -6.04
CA ARG A 163 -9.87 14.68 -7.07
C ARG A 163 -10.27 13.24 -7.36
N THR A 164 -11.58 13.05 -7.50
CA THR A 164 -12.17 11.80 -8.00
C THR A 164 -13.12 12.13 -9.13
N THR A 165 -13.11 11.33 -10.19
CA THR A 165 -14.04 11.47 -11.31
C THR A 165 -14.26 10.12 -12.00
N GLY A 166 -15.48 9.88 -12.47
CA GLY A 166 -15.79 8.73 -13.31
C GLY A 166 -15.34 8.91 -14.78
N SER A 167 -14.92 10.12 -15.18
CA SER A 167 -14.43 10.41 -16.54
C SER A 167 -12.90 10.33 -16.60
N ALA A 168 -12.38 9.48 -17.48
CA ALA A 168 -10.95 9.36 -17.71
C ALA A 168 -10.37 10.65 -18.33
N GLU A 169 -11.12 11.32 -19.21
CA GLU A 169 -10.70 12.57 -19.83
C GLU A 169 -10.48 13.66 -18.74
N ARG A 170 -11.45 13.82 -17.83
CA ARG A 170 -11.28 14.78 -16.74
C ARG A 170 -10.17 14.42 -15.78
N ALA A 171 -9.92 13.12 -15.58
CA ALA A 171 -8.81 12.67 -14.75
C ALA A 171 -7.46 13.03 -15.37
N VAL A 172 -7.34 12.95 -16.71
CA VAL A 172 -6.16 13.39 -17.44
C VAL A 172 -6.04 14.91 -17.38
N GLU A 173 -7.11 15.67 -17.63
CA GLU A 173 -7.10 17.14 -17.54
C GLU A 173 -6.61 17.63 -16.16
N TYR A 174 -7.05 16.99 -15.07
CA TYR A 174 -6.60 17.36 -13.72
C TYR A 174 -5.14 17.03 -13.47
N MET A 175 -4.67 15.89 -14.00
CA MET A 175 -3.28 15.47 -13.88
C MET A 175 -2.38 16.41 -14.68
N ASP A 176 -2.71 16.67 -15.94
CA ASP A 176 -1.93 17.55 -16.82
C ASP A 176 -1.85 18.97 -16.24
N ALA A 177 -2.95 19.52 -15.76
CA ALA A 177 -2.95 20.84 -15.12
C ALA A 177 -2.06 20.92 -13.88
N ALA A 178 -1.94 19.84 -13.10
CA ALA A 178 -1.03 19.78 -11.96
C ALA A 178 0.44 19.62 -12.40
N LEU A 179 0.71 18.78 -13.41
CA LEU A 179 2.05 18.62 -14.01
C LEU A 179 2.53 19.92 -14.68
N ASP A 180 1.67 20.61 -15.41
CA ASP A 180 1.95 21.92 -16.02
C ASP A 180 2.29 22.98 -14.97
N ALA A 181 1.71 22.87 -13.76
CA ALA A 181 2.05 23.70 -12.61
C ALA A 181 3.32 23.24 -11.88
N GLY A 182 4.07 22.29 -12.44
CA GLY A 182 5.28 21.73 -11.87
C GLY A 182 5.05 20.81 -10.67
N ARG A 183 3.83 20.30 -10.46
CA ARG A 183 3.47 19.43 -9.32
C ARG A 183 3.47 17.97 -9.73
N THR A 184 4.00 17.10 -8.88
CA THR A 184 3.84 15.66 -9.04
C THR A 184 2.44 15.22 -8.64
N VAL A 185 1.92 14.16 -9.26
CA VAL A 185 0.54 13.69 -9.05
C VAL A 185 0.54 12.23 -8.61
N VAL A 186 0.01 11.97 -7.42
CA VAL A 186 -0.25 10.60 -6.97
C VAL A 186 -1.53 10.08 -7.61
N VAL A 187 -1.48 8.91 -8.20
CA VAL A 187 -2.62 8.23 -8.83
C VAL A 187 -2.72 6.80 -8.36
N ARG A 188 -3.95 6.27 -8.26
CA ARG A 188 -4.20 4.88 -7.87
C ARG A 188 -4.43 4.01 -9.07
N VAL A 189 -3.73 2.88 -9.15
CA VAL A 189 -3.73 1.95 -10.28
C VAL A 189 -3.93 0.49 -9.82
N ALA A 190 -4.31 -0.38 -10.75
CA ALA A 190 -4.22 -1.82 -10.55
C ALA A 190 -2.76 -2.26 -10.77
N ILE A 191 -2.16 -2.91 -9.80
CA ILE A 191 -0.76 -3.39 -9.87
C ILE A 191 -0.58 -4.34 -11.06
N SER A 192 -1.51 -5.27 -11.24
CA SER A 192 -1.48 -6.27 -12.32
C SER A 192 -1.52 -5.69 -13.74
N ALA A 193 -1.75 -4.38 -13.89
CA ALA A 193 -1.76 -3.70 -15.18
C ALA A 193 -0.47 -2.91 -15.47
N LEU A 194 0.47 -2.86 -14.53
CA LEU A 194 1.75 -2.18 -14.74
C LEU A 194 2.64 -3.02 -15.67
N PRO A 195 3.29 -2.40 -16.68
CA PRO A 195 4.05 -3.14 -17.71
C PRO A 195 5.22 -3.97 -17.18
N TRP A 196 5.81 -3.56 -16.06
CA TRP A 196 6.97 -4.21 -15.42
C TRP A 196 6.60 -5.21 -14.33
N ILE A 197 5.31 -5.39 -14.06
CA ILE A 197 4.81 -6.37 -13.09
C ILE A 197 4.25 -7.59 -13.83
N ASP A 198 4.66 -8.79 -13.42
CA ASP A 198 3.99 -10.00 -13.88
C ASP A 198 2.59 -10.08 -13.25
N GLY A 199 1.60 -9.72 -14.03
CA GLY A 199 0.20 -9.71 -13.58
C GLY A 199 -0.36 -11.07 -13.17
N ASN A 200 0.39 -12.17 -13.31
CA ASN A 200 -0.01 -13.48 -12.81
C ASN A 200 0.41 -13.71 -11.36
N THR A 201 1.33 -12.89 -10.84
CA THR A 201 1.86 -13.01 -9.47
C THR A 201 1.14 -12.14 -8.46
N VAL A 202 0.20 -11.28 -8.90
CA VAL A 202 -0.53 -10.34 -8.03
C VAL A 202 -2.03 -10.47 -8.21
N ASP A 203 -2.78 -10.23 -7.13
CA ASP A 203 -4.24 -10.21 -7.17
C ASP A 203 -4.74 -9.05 -8.06
N GLU A 204 -5.73 -9.33 -8.93
CA GLU A 204 -6.38 -8.30 -9.75
C GLU A 204 -7.03 -7.18 -8.90
N ALA A 205 -7.38 -7.47 -7.65
CA ALA A 205 -7.96 -6.52 -6.73
C ALA A 205 -6.91 -5.62 -6.06
N GLU A 206 -5.63 -5.95 -6.15
CA GLU A 206 -4.57 -5.21 -5.50
C GLU A 206 -4.33 -3.86 -6.18
N THR A 207 -4.21 -2.81 -5.37
CA THR A 207 -3.97 -1.44 -5.83
C THR A 207 -2.62 -0.95 -5.37
N LEU A 208 -2.07 -0.04 -6.16
CA LEU A 208 -0.86 0.71 -5.86
C LEU A 208 -1.14 2.20 -6.06
N ASP A 209 -0.66 3.02 -5.15
CA ASP A 209 -0.53 4.46 -5.39
C ASP A 209 0.84 4.68 -6.05
N LEU A 210 0.88 5.35 -7.19
CA LEU A 210 2.13 5.70 -7.85
C LEU A 210 2.18 7.20 -8.13
N VAL A 211 3.38 7.78 -8.15
CA VAL A 211 3.58 9.20 -8.44
C VAL A 211 3.90 9.38 -9.92
N VAL A 212 3.12 10.19 -10.61
CA VAL A 212 3.50 10.73 -11.91
C VAL A 212 4.40 11.93 -11.64
N VAL A 213 5.69 11.79 -11.95
CA VAL A 213 6.72 12.79 -11.67
C VAL A 213 6.79 13.86 -12.75
N GLY A 214 6.56 13.46 -13.99
CA GLY A 214 6.62 14.34 -15.15
C GLY A 214 6.63 13.56 -16.46
N GLU A 215 6.86 14.27 -17.54
CA GLU A 215 6.94 13.69 -18.87
C GLU A 215 8.40 13.41 -19.27
N HIS A 216 8.63 12.33 -19.99
CA HIS A 216 9.87 12.03 -20.68
C HIS A 216 9.58 11.62 -22.12
N LYS A 217 9.82 12.54 -23.07
CA LYS A 217 9.46 12.38 -24.48
C LYS A 217 7.96 12.18 -24.67
N LYS A 218 7.51 10.94 -24.95
CA LYS A 218 6.10 10.56 -25.12
C LYS A 218 5.53 9.74 -23.97
N ASP A 219 6.36 9.41 -23.01
CA ASP A 219 6.01 8.57 -21.86
C ASP A 219 6.03 9.41 -20.57
N LEU A 220 5.38 8.92 -19.55
CA LEU A 220 5.38 9.51 -18.20
C LEU A 220 6.45 8.82 -17.36
N MET A 221 7.21 9.62 -16.61
CA MET A 221 8.07 9.10 -15.54
C MET A 221 7.23 8.89 -14.31
N VAL A 222 7.33 7.72 -13.72
CA VAL A 222 6.56 7.34 -12.53
C VAL A 222 7.45 6.72 -11.48
N ASP A 223 7.12 7.02 -10.22
CA ASP A 223 7.67 6.38 -9.02
C ASP A 223 6.61 5.44 -8.45
N ASP A 224 6.89 4.15 -8.44
CA ASP A 224 6.05 3.09 -7.90
C ASP A 224 6.58 2.53 -6.57
N GLY A 225 7.54 3.22 -5.95
CA GLY A 225 8.15 2.80 -4.69
C GLY A 225 9.15 1.64 -4.82
N SER A 226 9.47 1.18 -6.03
CA SER A 226 10.43 0.09 -6.26
C SER A 226 11.90 0.47 -6.12
N GLY A 227 12.19 1.74 -5.82
CA GLY A 227 13.56 2.27 -5.71
C GLY A 227 14.13 2.82 -7.02
N ALA A 228 13.35 2.85 -8.09
CA ALA A 228 13.71 3.45 -9.38
C ALA A 228 12.52 4.16 -10.02
N LEU A 229 12.80 5.10 -10.93
CA LEU A 229 11.75 5.67 -11.78
C LEU A 229 11.51 4.75 -12.97
N ASN A 230 10.24 4.45 -13.23
CA ASN A 230 9.80 3.69 -14.38
C ASN A 230 9.21 4.60 -15.47
N LEU A 231 9.15 4.13 -16.70
CA LEU A 231 8.47 4.81 -17.80
C LEU A 231 7.19 4.06 -18.16
N ILE A 232 6.10 4.79 -18.27
CA ILE A 232 4.80 4.24 -18.67
C ILE A 232 4.17 5.13 -19.73
N SER A 233 3.61 4.53 -20.76
CA SER A 233 2.87 5.33 -21.73
C SER A 233 1.56 5.86 -21.13
N PRO A 234 1.06 7.05 -21.55
CA PRO A 234 -0.24 7.56 -21.09
C PRO A 234 -1.38 6.57 -21.27
N LYS A 235 -1.31 5.71 -22.29
CA LYS A 235 -2.29 4.68 -22.58
C LYS A 235 -2.26 3.54 -21.53
N GLU A 236 -1.07 3.06 -21.18
CA GLU A 236 -0.92 2.01 -20.16
C GLU A 236 -1.35 2.52 -18.78
N LEU A 237 -0.97 3.75 -18.43
CA LEU A 237 -1.44 4.38 -17.21
C LEU A 237 -2.97 4.50 -17.18
N ALA A 238 -3.60 4.91 -18.28
CA ALA A 238 -5.04 5.00 -18.39
C ALA A 238 -5.71 3.62 -18.21
N ILE A 239 -5.14 2.54 -18.74
CA ILE A 239 -5.60 1.17 -18.55
C ILE A 239 -5.50 0.77 -17.07
N ALA A 240 -4.36 1.00 -16.45
CA ALA A 240 -4.12 0.64 -15.05
C ALA A 240 -5.09 1.36 -14.08
N ARG A 241 -5.37 2.64 -14.34
CA ARG A 241 -6.37 3.43 -13.58
C ARG A 241 -7.80 2.95 -13.82
N ALA A 242 -8.17 2.65 -15.08
CA ALA A 242 -9.52 2.24 -15.46
C ALA A 242 -9.93 0.86 -14.92
N MET A 243 -8.99 -0.03 -14.64
CA MET A 243 -9.27 -1.32 -14.01
C MET A 243 -9.83 -1.17 -12.58
N ARG A 244 -9.62 -0.03 -11.94
CA ARG A 244 -10.07 0.28 -10.56
C ARG A 244 -11.30 1.21 -10.56
N LYS A 245 -12.41 0.75 -11.12
CA LYS A 245 -13.64 1.55 -11.28
C LYS A 245 -14.17 2.15 -9.97
N LYS A 246 -14.05 1.44 -8.85
CA LYS A 246 -14.51 1.92 -7.55
C LYS A 246 -13.70 3.12 -7.04
N GLU A 247 -12.44 3.25 -7.48
CA GLU A 247 -11.55 4.35 -7.10
C GLU A 247 -11.87 5.65 -7.89
N LYS A 248 -12.71 5.58 -8.92
CA LYS A 248 -13.16 6.73 -9.72
C LYS A 248 -11.99 7.62 -10.15
N HIS A 249 -10.93 7.03 -10.69
CA HIS A 249 -9.69 7.72 -11.08
C HIS A 249 -9.18 8.68 -9.99
N TRP A 250 -9.18 8.23 -8.72
CA TRP A 250 -8.64 9.03 -7.61
C TRP A 250 -7.23 9.51 -7.91
N GLN A 251 -6.96 10.75 -7.56
CA GLN A 251 -5.65 11.36 -7.66
C GLN A 251 -5.49 12.49 -6.67
N ALA A 252 -4.23 12.76 -6.26
CA ALA A 252 -3.91 13.79 -5.30
C ALA A 252 -2.57 14.45 -5.60
N TRP A 253 -2.44 15.72 -5.20
CA TRP A 253 -1.20 16.47 -5.30
C TRP A 253 -1.11 17.55 -4.23
N ILE A 254 0.08 18.10 -4.04
CA ILE A 254 0.35 19.19 -3.11
C ILE A 254 0.39 20.52 -3.87
N PRO A 255 -0.63 21.37 -3.76
CA PRO A 255 -0.74 22.60 -4.58
C PRO A 255 0.17 23.73 -4.13
N SER A 256 0.72 23.68 -2.90
CA SER A 256 1.53 24.76 -2.33
C SER A 256 2.61 24.26 -1.38
N SER A 257 3.68 25.01 -1.23
CA SER A 257 4.78 24.76 -0.27
C SER A 257 4.45 25.13 1.17
N ARG A 258 3.16 25.30 1.51
CA ARG A 258 2.78 25.69 2.87
C ARG A 258 3.06 24.57 3.86
N SER A 259 4.05 24.80 4.71
CA SER A 259 4.46 23.86 5.74
C SER A 259 3.54 23.87 6.97
N PRO A 260 3.32 22.71 7.61
CA PRO A 260 2.50 22.61 8.82
C PRO A 260 3.11 23.33 10.00
N LYS A 261 2.28 23.77 10.96
CA LYS A 261 2.75 24.28 12.24
C LYS A 261 3.19 23.13 13.15
N ALA A 262 4.19 23.37 13.99
CA ALA A 262 4.69 22.38 14.95
C ALA A 262 3.58 21.89 15.92
N GLU A 263 2.72 22.83 16.38
CA GLU A 263 1.62 22.49 17.27
C GLU A 263 0.56 21.61 16.58
N THR A 264 0.33 21.81 15.28
CA THR A 264 -0.57 20.95 14.48
C THR A 264 0.01 19.55 14.36
N LEU A 265 1.30 19.43 14.03
CA LEU A 265 1.97 18.13 13.98
C LEU A 265 1.95 17.42 15.33
N ALA A 266 2.19 18.15 16.42
CA ALA A 266 2.14 17.63 17.78
C ALA A 266 0.76 17.06 18.13
N ALA A 267 -0.30 17.82 17.86
CA ALA A 267 -1.67 17.36 18.11
C ALA A 267 -2.01 16.10 17.27
N ASN A 268 -1.65 16.11 15.98
CA ASN A 268 -1.89 14.99 15.08
C ASN A 268 -1.07 13.75 15.46
N ALA A 269 0.15 13.92 15.95
CA ALA A 269 0.96 12.82 16.46
C ALA A 269 0.32 12.14 17.69
N VAL A 270 -0.20 12.92 18.63
CA VAL A 270 -0.90 12.38 19.81
C VAL A 270 -2.16 11.62 19.40
N GLU A 271 -2.94 12.14 18.44
CA GLU A 271 -4.11 11.45 17.89
C GLU A 271 -3.72 10.13 17.23
N ALA A 272 -2.71 10.15 16.35
CA ALA A 272 -2.23 8.95 15.66
C ALA A 272 -1.73 7.88 16.64
N ILE A 273 -0.96 8.25 17.66
CA ILE A 273 -0.49 7.34 18.71
C ILE A 273 -1.68 6.74 19.47
N GLY A 274 -2.68 7.55 19.81
CA GLY A 274 -3.90 7.08 20.46
C GLY A 274 -4.65 6.04 19.63
N GLU A 275 -4.78 6.27 18.32
CA GLU A 275 -5.41 5.32 17.39
C GLU A 275 -4.58 4.03 17.26
N THR A 276 -3.27 4.15 17.07
CA THR A 276 -2.36 3.00 16.95
C THR A 276 -2.44 2.09 18.18
N THR A 277 -2.32 2.67 19.37
CA THR A 277 -2.37 1.90 20.63
C THR A 277 -3.73 1.28 20.87
N ALA A 278 -4.83 1.98 20.57
CA ALA A 278 -6.19 1.45 20.71
C ALA A 278 -6.44 0.26 19.78
N ARG A 279 -5.92 0.31 18.53
CA ARG A 279 -6.02 -0.82 17.59
C ARG A 279 -5.18 -2.02 18.01
N LEU A 280 -3.94 -1.80 18.43
CA LEU A 280 -3.08 -2.89 18.91
C LEU A 280 -3.70 -3.59 20.12
N LEU A 281 -4.24 -2.83 21.07
CA LEU A 281 -4.88 -3.34 22.29
C LEU A 281 -6.31 -3.87 22.08
N GLY A 282 -6.87 -3.72 20.86
CA GLY A 282 -8.23 -4.16 20.55
C GLY A 282 -9.32 -3.36 21.28
N THR A 283 -9.05 -2.10 21.66
CA THR A 283 -10.01 -1.23 22.38
C THR A 283 -10.77 -0.28 21.44
N SER A 284 -10.46 -0.28 20.13
CA SER A 284 -11.19 0.45 19.11
C SER A 284 -11.93 -0.50 18.17
N GLU A 285 -13.05 -0.04 17.62
CA GLU A 285 -13.72 -0.75 16.55
C GLU A 285 -12.90 -0.69 15.26
N LEU A 286 -12.87 -1.80 14.52
CA LEU A 286 -12.24 -1.91 13.22
C LEU A 286 -13.29 -1.63 12.14
N SER A 287 -13.31 -0.41 11.62
CA SER A 287 -14.27 -0.02 10.59
C SER A 287 -14.17 -0.91 9.35
N GLY A 288 -15.31 -1.41 8.88
CA GLY A 288 -15.37 -2.27 7.69
C GLY A 288 -14.92 -3.72 7.89
N VAL A 289 -14.50 -4.10 9.11
CA VAL A 289 -14.12 -5.49 9.44
C VAL A 289 -15.28 -6.19 10.11
N PRO A 290 -15.76 -7.34 9.57
CA PRO A 290 -16.76 -8.16 10.26
C PRO A 290 -16.26 -8.61 11.64
N VAL A 291 -17.12 -8.58 12.65
CA VAL A 291 -16.76 -8.83 14.07
C VAL A 291 -16.02 -10.17 14.26
N HIS A 292 -16.39 -11.22 13.52
CA HIS A 292 -15.75 -12.52 13.61
C HIS A 292 -14.29 -12.56 13.12
N PHE A 293 -13.87 -11.55 12.35
CA PHE A 293 -12.48 -11.39 11.92
C PHE A 293 -11.64 -10.54 12.89
N ALA A 294 -12.25 -9.81 13.82
CA ALA A 294 -11.54 -8.95 14.77
C ALA A 294 -10.42 -9.67 15.53
N LYS A 295 -10.61 -10.98 15.80
CA LYS A 295 -9.60 -11.83 16.45
C LYS A 295 -8.29 -12.01 15.66
N ASN A 296 -8.23 -11.60 14.41
CA ASN A 296 -7.04 -11.69 13.57
C ASN A 296 -6.19 -10.40 13.60
N PHE A 297 -6.62 -9.39 14.36
CA PHE A 297 -5.98 -8.08 14.41
C PHE A 297 -5.36 -7.78 15.78
N GLY A 298 -4.35 -6.91 15.77
CA GLY A 298 -3.64 -6.44 16.97
C GLY A 298 -3.00 -7.58 17.76
N ILE A 299 -2.83 -7.37 19.04
CA ILE A 299 -2.22 -8.35 19.97
C ILE A 299 -3.07 -9.64 20.06
N THR A 300 -4.38 -9.51 20.04
CA THR A 300 -5.28 -10.67 19.94
C THR A 300 -5.01 -11.49 18.68
N GLY A 301 -4.71 -10.82 17.56
CA GLY A 301 -4.33 -11.48 16.31
C GLY A 301 -3.03 -12.24 16.41
N MET A 302 -2.01 -11.68 17.07
CA MET A 302 -0.74 -12.37 17.33
C MET A 302 -0.96 -13.64 18.15
N ARG A 303 -1.73 -13.58 19.23
CA ARG A 303 -2.08 -14.75 20.07
C ARG A 303 -2.95 -15.77 19.32
N THR A 304 -3.84 -15.30 18.44
CA THR A 304 -4.62 -16.19 17.57
C THR A 304 -3.70 -16.93 16.59
N LEU A 305 -2.70 -16.24 16.01
CA LEU A 305 -1.69 -16.86 15.14
C LEU A 305 -0.89 -17.90 15.91
N ALA A 306 -0.38 -17.59 17.11
CA ALA A 306 0.32 -18.55 17.98
C ALA A 306 -0.52 -19.80 18.25
N THR A 307 -1.81 -19.63 18.56
CA THR A 307 -2.73 -20.74 18.78
C THR A 307 -2.88 -21.62 17.55
N ARG A 308 -3.04 -21.01 16.35
CA ARG A 308 -3.16 -21.75 15.09
C ARG A 308 -1.89 -22.49 14.69
N LEU A 309 -0.74 -21.90 14.97
CA LEU A 309 0.57 -22.54 14.74
C LEU A 309 0.74 -23.79 15.60
N ARG A 310 0.29 -23.79 16.87
CA ARG A 310 0.37 -24.94 17.76
C ARG A 310 -0.70 -26.00 17.50
N ASP A 311 -1.77 -25.63 16.82
CA ASP A 311 -2.91 -26.53 16.59
C ASP A 311 -2.57 -27.54 15.48
N ASN A 312 -2.40 -28.80 15.87
CA ASN A 312 -2.11 -29.90 14.97
C ASN A 312 -3.35 -30.71 14.59
N GLU A 313 -4.51 -30.44 15.16
CA GLU A 313 -5.69 -31.31 15.08
C GLU A 313 -6.84 -30.66 14.28
N SER A 314 -7.12 -29.39 14.53
CA SER A 314 -8.26 -28.72 13.89
C SER A 314 -7.96 -28.31 12.43
N LYS A 315 -9.02 -28.19 11.63
CA LYS A 315 -8.92 -27.74 10.23
C LYS A 315 -8.34 -26.33 10.08
N THR A 316 -8.35 -25.51 11.15
CA THR A 316 -7.81 -24.16 11.14
C THR A 316 -6.37 -24.10 11.66
N GLY A 317 -5.83 -25.22 12.13
CA GLY A 317 -4.44 -25.33 12.55
C GLY A 317 -3.49 -25.41 11.34
N TRP A 318 -2.36 -24.74 11.44
CA TRP A 318 -1.41 -24.67 10.32
C TRP A 318 -0.88 -26.03 9.87
N SER A 319 -0.71 -26.98 10.78
CA SER A 319 -0.31 -28.36 10.43
C SER A 319 -1.33 -29.08 9.52
N GLN A 320 -2.61 -28.70 9.58
CA GLN A 320 -3.66 -29.24 8.72
C GLN A 320 -3.84 -28.43 7.43
N ILE A 321 -3.68 -27.11 7.52
CA ILE A 321 -3.78 -26.20 6.37
C ILE A 321 -2.62 -26.48 5.40
N PHE A 322 -1.39 -26.57 5.89
CA PHE A 322 -0.19 -26.88 5.09
C PHE A 322 0.06 -28.39 5.05
N ALA A 323 -0.86 -29.13 4.43
CA ALA A 323 -0.94 -30.60 4.48
C ALA A 323 -0.01 -31.33 3.51
N SER A 324 0.91 -30.62 2.82
CA SER A 324 1.94 -31.19 1.93
C SER A 324 3.23 -30.41 2.00
N GLN A 325 4.36 -31.04 1.57
CA GLN A 325 5.66 -30.36 1.51
C GLN A 325 5.59 -29.06 0.67
N GLN A 326 4.91 -29.10 -0.48
CA GLN A 326 4.79 -27.94 -1.36
C GLN A 326 3.94 -26.82 -0.73
N ALA A 327 2.82 -27.18 -0.11
CA ALA A 327 1.97 -26.17 0.58
C ALA A 327 2.71 -25.54 1.76
N LEU A 328 3.49 -26.34 2.51
CA LEU A 328 4.31 -25.84 3.61
C LEU A 328 5.37 -24.85 3.12
N ALA A 329 6.17 -25.25 2.11
CA ALA A 329 7.21 -24.39 1.54
C ALA A 329 6.61 -23.08 0.99
N ASN A 330 5.54 -23.15 0.20
CA ASN A 330 4.88 -21.97 -0.34
C ASN A 330 4.32 -21.05 0.77
N GLY A 331 3.72 -21.62 1.81
CA GLY A 331 3.16 -20.84 2.92
C GLY A 331 4.22 -20.13 3.75
N LEU A 332 5.35 -20.81 4.03
CA LEU A 332 6.49 -20.22 4.73
C LEU A 332 7.21 -19.18 3.87
N ASP A 333 7.36 -19.41 2.56
CA ASP A 333 7.93 -18.44 1.63
C ASP A 333 7.07 -17.16 1.55
N GLN A 334 5.75 -17.31 1.44
CA GLN A 334 4.82 -16.18 1.51
C GLN A 334 4.96 -15.41 2.84
N LEU A 335 5.03 -16.14 3.97
CA LEU A 335 5.17 -15.52 5.29
C LEU A 335 6.49 -14.73 5.38
N ALA A 336 7.61 -15.30 4.94
CA ALA A 336 8.91 -14.62 4.90
C ALA A 336 8.87 -13.39 3.99
N GLY A 337 8.22 -13.50 2.82
CA GLY A 337 8.08 -12.42 1.85
C GLY A 337 7.43 -11.16 2.40
N PHE A 338 6.50 -11.28 3.35
CA PHE A 338 5.86 -10.12 3.97
C PHE A 338 6.84 -9.23 4.75
N PHE A 339 7.90 -9.79 5.34
CA PHE A 339 8.89 -9.01 6.08
C PHE A 339 9.85 -8.22 5.19
N SER A 340 9.97 -8.58 3.93
CA SER A 340 10.73 -7.82 2.92
C SER A 340 9.85 -6.88 2.08
N ASP A 341 8.52 -6.99 2.15
CA ASP A 341 7.59 -6.15 1.38
C ASP A 341 7.16 -4.91 2.18
N THR A 342 7.75 -3.78 1.85
CA THR A 342 7.51 -2.48 2.50
C THR A 342 6.08 -1.96 2.37
N ARG A 343 5.24 -2.58 1.51
CA ARG A 343 3.80 -2.27 1.40
C ARG A 343 3.00 -2.84 2.57
N PHE A 344 3.46 -3.92 3.18
CA PHE A 344 2.73 -4.67 4.21
C PHE A 344 3.40 -4.66 5.56
N SER A 345 4.70 -4.93 5.62
CA SER A 345 5.44 -5.10 6.88
C SER A 345 6.81 -4.44 6.84
N GLY A 346 7.78 -4.97 6.07
CA GLY A 346 9.17 -4.49 6.08
C GLY A 346 9.96 -4.97 7.32
N GLU A 347 11.21 -4.54 7.39
CA GLU A 347 12.16 -4.91 8.45
C GLU A 347 11.65 -4.55 9.85
N GLY A 348 11.93 -5.41 10.83
CA GLY A 348 11.49 -5.24 12.21
C GLY A 348 9.98 -5.07 12.36
N ALA A 349 9.22 -5.55 11.35
CA ALA A 349 7.77 -5.34 11.27
C ALA A 349 7.36 -3.86 11.43
N LEU A 350 8.21 -2.93 10.93
CA LEU A 350 8.10 -1.46 11.02
C LEU A 350 8.24 -0.88 12.44
N ARG A 351 8.61 -1.68 13.45
CA ARG A 351 8.75 -1.18 14.84
C ARG A 351 9.92 -0.21 14.97
N GLY A 352 11.01 -0.42 14.19
CA GLY A 352 12.13 0.52 14.11
C GLY A 352 11.70 1.89 13.56
N LEU A 353 10.95 1.90 12.47
CA LEU A 353 10.39 3.12 11.89
C LEU A 353 9.44 3.83 12.87
N TYR A 354 8.69 3.06 13.68
CA TYR A 354 7.81 3.63 14.70
C TYR A 354 8.59 4.18 15.90
N ALA A 355 9.72 3.57 16.27
CA ALA A 355 10.65 4.12 17.27
C ALA A 355 11.24 5.46 16.80
N GLU A 356 11.64 5.57 15.53
CA GLU A 356 12.07 6.83 14.93
C GLU A 356 10.97 7.88 14.95
N PHE A 357 9.73 7.51 14.59
CA PHE A 357 8.57 8.40 14.71
C PHE A 357 8.39 8.93 16.13
N LEU A 358 8.48 8.06 17.16
CA LEU A 358 8.34 8.47 18.56
C LEU A 358 9.48 9.41 18.98
N SER A 359 10.70 9.16 18.50
CA SER A 359 11.86 10.04 18.74
C SER A 359 11.65 11.43 18.14
N GLU A 360 11.28 11.51 16.86
CA GLU A 360 10.99 12.78 16.19
C GLU A 360 9.79 13.52 16.79
N ALA A 361 8.73 12.77 17.10
CA ALA A 361 7.54 13.34 17.74
C ALA A 361 7.85 13.90 19.14
N ALA A 362 8.81 13.32 19.87
CA ALA A 362 9.23 13.81 21.18
C ALA A 362 9.87 15.20 21.11
N GLU A 363 10.43 15.58 19.96
CA GLU A 363 10.99 16.93 19.74
C GLU A 363 9.90 17.99 19.50
N LEU A 364 8.68 17.57 19.15
CA LEU A 364 7.58 18.50 18.91
C LEU A 364 7.09 19.14 20.24
N PRO A 365 6.51 20.36 20.17
CA PRO A 365 6.10 21.10 21.36
C PRO A 365 5.23 20.28 22.31
N GLY A 366 5.67 20.11 23.55
CA GLY A 366 4.93 19.44 24.63
C GLY A 366 4.97 17.92 24.62
N LEU A 367 5.66 17.26 23.69
CA LEU A 367 5.66 15.80 23.51
C LEU A 367 6.91 15.08 24.04
N ALA A 368 7.84 15.74 24.73
CA ALA A 368 9.11 15.14 25.22
C ALA A 368 8.95 13.82 25.99
N ALA A 369 7.77 13.57 26.59
CA ALA A 369 7.50 12.30 27.31
C ALA A 369 7.47 11.07 26.37
N LEU A 370 7.33 11.24 25.06
CA LEU A 370 7.33 10.14 24.09
C LEU A 370 8.71 9.48 23.97
N ALA A 371 9.80 10.21 24.23
CA ALA A 371 11.15 9.66 24.18
C ALA A 371 11.36 8.44 25.08
N ALA A 372 10.63 8.34 26.21
CA ALA A 372 10.69 7.20 27.12
C ALA A 372 10.19 5.86 26.53
N HIS A 373 9.54 5.89 25.36
CA HIS A 373 9.00 4.72 24.69
C HIS A 373 9.85 4.22 23.52
N VAL A 374 10.86 4.97 23.08
CA VAL A 374 11.69 4.65 21.91
C VAL A 374 12.38 3.30 22.05
N ASP A 375 13.06 3.07 23.18
CA ASP A 375 13.82 1.84 23.42
C ASP A 375 12.92 0.57 23.38
N ALA A 376 11.68 0.68 23.86
CA ALA A 376 10.76 -0.46 23.84
C ALA A 376 10.43 -0.89 22.38
N TYR A 377 10.22 0.06 21.48
CA TYR A 377 9.96 -0.24 20.07
C TYR A 377 11.22 -0.66 19.30
N GLN A 378 12.40 -0.19 19.69
CA GLN A 378 13.68 -0.71 19.17
C GLN A 378 13.92 -2.17 19.58
N GLN A 379 13.58 -2.53 20.82
CA GLN A 379 13.64 -3.92 21.26
C GLN A 379 12.62 -4.80 20.53
N LEU A 380 11.42 -4.30 20.25
CA LEU A 380 10.44 -4.99 19.43
C LEU A 380 10.94 -5.22 18.01
N THR A 381 11.67 -4.28 17.42
CA THR A 381 12.33 -4.47 16.11
C THR A 381 13.19 -5.72 16.12
N THR A 382 14.10 -5.82 17.10
CA THR A 382 14.99 -7.00 17.24
C THR A 382 14.22 -8.30 17.41
N GLN A 383 13.10 -8.28 18.14
CA GLN A 383 12.26 -9.49 18.32
C GLN A 383 11.56 -9.90 17.04
N TRP A 384 11.08 -8.94 16.25
CA TRP A 384 10.43 -9.20 14.97
C TRP A 384 11.42 -9.68 13.91
N ASP A 385 12.65 -9.12 13.87
CA ASP A 385 13.70 -9.60 12.98
C ASP A 385 14.08 -11.05 13.34
N ALA A 386 14.25 -11.34 14.62
CA ALA A 386 14.48 -12.71 15.08
C ALA A 386 13.33 -13.68 14.74
N PHE A 387 12.07 -13.20 14.73
CA PHE A 387 10.95 -14.01 14.27
C PHE A 387 11.02 -14.26 12.76
N ALA A 388 11.34 -13.25 11.96
CA ALA A 388 11.51 -13.41 10.51
C ALA A 388 12.62 -14.41 10.17
N ASP A 389 13.75 -14.36 10.90
CA ASP A 389 14.88 -15.29 10.73
C ASP A 389 14.54 -16.75 11.10
N LEU A 390 13.51 -16.96 11.92
CA LEU A 390 13.03 -18.32 12.24
C LEU A 390 12.21 -18.95 11.13
N ILE A 391 11.70 -18.16 10.17
CA ILE A 391 10.84 -18.68 9.09
C ILE A 391 11.74 -19.40 8.06
N ASP A 392 11.62 -20.73 7.99
CA ASP A 392 12.43 -21.57 7.11
C ASP A 392 11.57 -22.30 6.07
N PRO A 393 11.49 -21.80 4.82
CA PRO A 393 10.77 -22.45 3.73
C PRO A 393 11.27 -23.85 3.38
N GLU A 394 12.51 -24.19 3.75
CA GLU A 394 13.09 -25.51 3.52
C GLU A 394 12.72 -26.54 4.61
N THR A 395 11.88 -26.16 5.57
CA THR A 395 11.42 -27.05 6.64
C THR A 395 10.85 -28.37 6.07
N GLU A 396 11.38 -29.50 6.52
CA GLU A 396 10.85 -30.82 6.18
C GLU A 396 9.41 -31.00 6.67
N PHE A 397 8.53 -31.53 5.84
CA PHE A 397 7.11 -31.73 6.17
C PHE A 397 6.91 -32.52 7.48
N ALA A 398 7.76 -33.52 7.75
CA ALA A 398 7.69 -34.31 8.98
C ALA A 398 7.98 -33.47 10.25
N LYS A 399 8.73 -32.38 10.13
CA LYS A 399 9.11 -31.48 11.24
C LYS A 399 8.22 -30.26 11.36
N ARG A 400 7.21 -30.09 10.50
CA ARG A 400 6.38 -28.88 10.45
C ARG A 400 5.75 -28.51 11.80
N ALA A 401 5.27 -29.48 12.56
CA ALA A 401 4.63 -29.23 13.85
C ALA A 401 5.62 -28.68 14.89
N GLU A 402 6.88 -29.17 14.88
CA GLU A 402 7.94 -28.65 15.74
C GLU A 402 8.34 -27.23 15.31
N HIS A 403 8.48 -27.00 14.00
CA HIS A 403 8.79 -25.69 13.46
C HIS A 403 7.69 -24.66 13.79
N PHE A 404 6.43 -25.02 13.61
CA PHE A 404 5.31 -24.15 13.97
C PHE A 404 5.23 -23.87 15.48
N ALA A 405 5.62 -24.81 16.33
CA ALA A 405 5.71 -24.56 17.77
C ALA A 405 6.77 -23.51 18.11
N VAL A 406 7.93 -23.53 17.44
CA VAL A 406 8.99 -22.50 17.58
C VAL A 406 8.48 -21.13 17.16
N LEU A 407 7.81 -21.01 16.00
CA LEU A 407 7.21 -19.78 15.53
C LEU A 407 6.11 -19.28 16.50
N ALA A 408 5.29 -20.19 17.04
CA ALA A 408 4.25 -19.86 18.01
C ALA A 408 4.83 -19.30 19.31
N ASP A 409 5.90 -19.88 19.83
CA ASP A 409 6.57 -19.40 21.05
C ASP A 409 7.20 -18.01 20.82
N ALA A 410 7.73 -17.76 19.63
CA ALA A 410 8.31 -16.47 19.29
C ALA A 410 7.24 -15.37 19.17
N ILE A 411 6.16 -15.62 18.42
CA ILE A 411 5.08 -14.62 18.25
C ILE A 411 4.33 -14.34 19.56
N GLU A 412 4.23 -15.31 20.47
CA GLU A 412 3.60 -15.11 21.78
C GLU A 412 4.45 -14.19 22.67
N ARG A 413 5.78 -14.38 22.70
CA ARG A 413 6.70 -13.46 23.40
C ARG A 413 6.64 -12.04 22.81
N ILE A 414 6.54 -11.92 21.49
CA ILE A 414 6.34 -10.62 20.85
C ILE A 414 5.02 -9.99 21.27
N ALA A 415 3.92 -10.78 21.31
CA ALA A 415 2.61 -10.29 21.74
C ALA A 415 2.63 -9.71 23.16
N ASP A 416 3.35 -10.35 24.08
CA ASP A 416 3.50 -9.87 25.46
C ASP A 416 4.30 -8.57 25.52
N SER A 417 5.37 -8.45 24.77
CA SER A 417 6.19 -7.22 24.66
C SER A 417 5.42 -6.07 24.01
N GLU A 418 4.66 -6.36 22.93
CA GLU A 418 3.78 -5.41 22.24
C GLU A 418 2.69 -4.88 23.19
N GLU A 419 2.06 -5.76 23.96
CA GLU A 419 1.01 -5.36 24.92
C GLU A 419 1.56 -4.43 25.99
N GLN A 420 2.74 -4.72 26.53
CA GLN A 420 3.39 -3.88 27.51
C GLN A 420 3.74 -2.51 26.92
N ALA A 421 4.38 -2.47 25.73
CA ALA A 421 4.76 -1.24 25.06
C ALA A 421 3.55 -0.38 24.69
N ALA A 422 2.52 -0.99 24.06
CA ALA A 422 1.30 -0.29 23.65
C ALA A 422 0.51 0.24 24.87
N THR A 423 0.40 -0.52 25.96
CA THR A 423 -0.28 -0.08 27.18
C THR A 423 0.43 1.12 27.81
N SER A 424 1.75 1.07 27.93
CA SER A 424 2.55 2.18 28.47
C SER A 424 2.41 3.44 27.62
N LEU A 425 2.51 3.31 26.28
CA LEU A 425 2.39 4.41 25.34
C LEU A 425 0.97 5.01 25.34
N ALA A 426 -0.07 4.18 25.43
CA ALA A 426 -1.46 4.63 25.50
C ALA A 426 -1.71 5.53 26.74
N VAL A 427 -1.13 5.18 27.90
CA VAL A 427 -1.21 6.01 29.11
C VAL A 427 -0.55 7.37 28.88
N THR A 428 0.61 7.40 28.21
CA THR A 428 1.31 8.65 27.89
C THR A 428 0.51 9.50 26.90
N ALA A 429 0.02 8.92 25.81
CA ALA A 429 -0.79 9.61 24.80
C ALA A 429 -2.06 10.24 25.44
N LYS A 430 -2.75 9.52 26.30
CA LYS A 430 -3.93 10.03 27.02
C LYS A 430 -3.59 11.23 27.92
N LYS A 431 -2.44 11.22 28.61
CA LYS A 431 -1.97 12.36 29.41
C LYS A 431 -1.66 13.58 28.54
N LEU A 432 -1.00 13.37 27.38
CA LEU A 432 -0.68 14.42 26.43
C LEU A 432 -1.94 15.05 25.83
N ALA A 433 -2.90 14.24 25.39
CA ALA A 433 -4.18 14.72 24.87
C ALA A 433 -4.94 15.56 25.93
N SER A 434 -4.94 15.14 27.20
CA SER A 434 -5.61 15.85 28.27
C SER A 434 -4.95 17.20 28.63
N LYS A 435 -3.64 17.36 28.35
CA LYS A 435 -2.94 18.64 28.53
C LYS A 435 -3.20 19.61 27.38
N ALA A 436 -3.34 19.11 26.16
CA ALA A 436 -3.63 19.92 24.98
C ALA A 436 -5.07 20.50 24.99
N ALA A 437 -5.98 19.87 25.73
CA ALA A 437 -7.38 20.32 25.87
C ALA A 437 -7.60 21.38 26.95
N LYS A 438 -6.56 21.70 27.75
CA LYS A 438 -6.57 22.77 28.79
C LYS A 438 -5.87 24.02 28.30
#